data_9c62c49ff8ebfe64c6a90e3dbc0c50a3
#
_entry.id   9c62c49ff8ebfe64c6a90e3dbc0c50a3
#
_cell.length_a   1.000
_cell.length_b   1.000
_cell.length_c   1.000
_cell.angle_alpha   90.00
_cell.angle_beta   90.00
_cell.angle_gamma   90.00
#
_symmetry.space_group_name_H-M   'P 1'
#
loop_
_entity.id
_entity.type
_entity.pdbx_description
1 polymer ?
#
loop_
_entity_poly.entity_id
_entity_poly.type
_entity_poly.pdbx_seq_one_letter_code
_entity_poly.pdbx_strand_id
1 'polypeptide(L)'
;KRQMKVSRYFLPHILALSTSSPFWMGRETGLKSYRSVQWRNFPRTGIPPTFGTYAEYEQIVRSLVRANAIPDASKIWWDQRPHHLYPTLEFRLCDICTRVDEAVCIAAIIQAIVAKLWKLRRDNMTFRVYPLSLIEENKWRAVRYGVSGNLLDLGKETERPARDLIEELIGWFLDDVLDDLGSRAQVEYAFKILDEGTSADRQLATFRETGAMDAVVRRLVEETMEGVRNGPGTGGG
;
A
#
# COMPACT_ATOMS: atom_id res chain seq x y z
N LYS A 1 17.13 -4.47 -4.65
CA LYS A 1 16.74 -5.87 -4.91
C LYS A 1 16.46 -6.67 -3.66
N ARG A 2 17.47 -6.78 -2.78
CA ARG A 2 17.28 -7.42 -1.47
C ARG A 2 16.16 -6.75 -0.70
N GLN A 3 16.04 -5.44 -0.78
CA GLN A 3 14.94 -4.66 -0.17
C GLN A 3 13.57 -5.08 -0.75
N MET A 4 13.43 -5.23 -2.06
CA MET A 4 12.18 -5.70 -2.68
C MET A 4 11.74 -7.07 -2.13
N LYS A 5 12.69 -7.98 -1.87
CA LYS A 5 12.38 -9.29 -1.30
C LYS A 5 11.84 -9.23 0.12
N VAL A 6 12.42 -8.37 0.96
CA VAL A 6 12.05 -8.26 2.38
C VAL A 6 10.87 -7.31 2.60
N SER A 7 10.73 -6.27 1.76
CA SER A 7 9.63 -5.30 1.86
C SER A 7 8.26 -5.90 1.49
N ARG A 8 8.22 -7.05 0.80
CA ARG A 8 6.95 -7.74 0.48
C ARG A 8 6.09 -8.05 1.70
N TYR A 9 6.72 -8.30 2.86
CA TYR A 9 6.02 -8.53 4.11
C TYR A 9 5.10 -7.36 4.48
N PHE A 10 5.50 -6.12 4.18
CA PHE A 10 4.77 -4.91 4.56
C PHE A 10 3.67 -4.52 3.57
N LEU A 11 3.63 -5.14 2.38
CA LEU A 11 2.64 -4.79 1.35
C LEU A 11 1.19 -4.92 1.86
N PRO A 12 0.78 -5.99 2.57
CA PRO A 12 -0.57 -6.08 3.12
C PRO A 12 -0.92 -4.96 4.11
N HIS A 13 0.03 -4.51 4.93
CA HIS A 13 -0.17 -3.42 5.90
C HIS A 13 -0.43 -2.10 5.19
N ILE A 14 0.39 -1.81 4.16
CA ILE A 14 0.24 -0.62 3.30
C ILE A 14 -1.11 -0.66 2.56
N LEU A 15 -1.49 -1.81 2.02
CA LEU A 15 -2.77 -1.97 1.33
C LEU A 15 -3.95 -1.76 2.27
N ALA A 16 -3.90 -2.32 3.49
CA ALA A 16 -4.95 -2.15 4.48
C ALA A 16 -5.24 -0.68 4.78
N LEU A 17 -4.17 0.15 4.94
CA LEU A 17 -4.28 1.59 5.16
C LEU A 17 -4.80 2.37 3.94
N SER A 18 -4.60 1.86 2.72
CA SER A 18 -4.92 2.58 1.48
C SER A 18 -6.20 2.12 0.80
N THR A 19 -7.01 1.26 1.42
CA THR A 19 -8.24 0.75 0.80
C THR A 19 -9.23 1.88 0.49
N SER A 20 -9.75 1.92 -0.75
CA SER A 20 -10.60 3.00 -1.24
C SER A 20 -11.56 2.58 -2.36
N SER A 21 -11.78 1.29 -2.61
CA SER A 21 -12.61 0.84 -3.72
C SER A 21 -13.59 -0.25 -3.30
N PRO A 22 -14.60 0.07 -2.45
CA PRO A 22 -15.56 -0.92 -1.96
C PRO A 22 -16.72 -1.19 -2.94
N PHE A 23 -16.88 -0.35 -3.97
CA PHE A 23 -17.99 -0.44 -4.93
C PHE A 23 -17.52 -0.83 -6.33
N TRP A 24 -18.39 -1.53 -7.05
CA TRP A 24 -18.26 -1.79 -8.47
C TRP A 24 -19.62 -1.70 -9.16
N MET A 25 -19.70 -0.92 -10.24
CA MET A 25 -20.94 -0.69 -11.00
C MET A 25 -22.14 -0.29 -10.09
N GLY A 26 -21.88 0.58 -9.11
CA GLY A 26 -22.90 1.08 -8.19
C GLY A 26 -23.32 0.09 -7.10
N ARG A 27 -22.62 -1.03 -6.92
CA ARG A 27 -22.94 -2.06 -5.91
C ARG A 27 -21.80 -2.28 -4.94
N GLU A 28 -22.11 -2.50 -3.67
CA GLU A 28 -21.15 -2.92 -2.67
C GLU A 28 -20.63 -4.32 -3.03
N THR A 29 -19.29 -4.45 -3.09
CA THR A 29 -18.62 -5.69 -3.49
C THR A 29 -18.35 -6.63 -2.30
N GLY A 30 -18.50 -6.13 -1.08
CA GLY A 30 -18.08 -6.79 0.14
C GLY A 30 -16.56 -6.78 0.35
N LEU A 31 -15.80 -6.03 -0.44
CA LEU A 31 -14.35 -5.84 -0.33
C LEU A 31 -14.04 -4.37 -0.02
N LYS A 32 -12.89 -4.11 0.59
CA LYS A 32 -12.38 -2.75 0.81
C LYS A 32 -11.52 -2.25 -0.36
N SER A 33 -10.91 -3.18 -1.11
CA SER A 33 -10.12 -2.89 -2.32
C SER A 33 -10.54 -3.80 -3.47
N TYR A 34 -11.64 -3.45 -4.14
CA TYR A 34 -12.05 -4.15 -5.37
C TYR A 34 -11.09 -3.91 -6.53
N ARG A 35 -10.38 -2.76 -6.53
CA ARG A 35 -9.29 -2.48 -7.47
C ARG A 35 -8.25 -3.62 -7.48
N SER A 36 -7.86 -4.14 -6.32
CA SER A 36 -6.89 -5.23 -6.23
C SER A 36 -7.36 -6.50 -6.94
N VAL A 37 -8.67 -6.79 -6.91
CA VAL A 37 -9.28 -7.94 -7.61
C VAL A 37 -9.29 -7.70 -9.12
N GLN A 38 -9.72 -6.53 -9.56
CA GLN A 38 -9.73 -6.17 -10.99
C GLN A 38 -8.32 -6.21 -11.59
N TRP A 39 -7.35 -5.68 -10.85
CA TRP A 39 -5.97 -5.65 -11.29
C TRP A 39 -5.36 -7.05 -11.43
N ARG A 40 -5.77 -8.00 -10.60
CA ARG A 40 -5.30 -9.39 -10.64
C ARG A 40 -5.68 -10.15 -11.92
N ASN A 41 -6.68 -9.68 -12.67
CA ASN A 41 -7.08 -10.27 -13.96
C ASN A 41 -6.07 -10.00 -15.08
N PHE A 42 -5.14 -9.05 -14.89
CA PHE A 42 -4.12 -8.76 -15.88
C PHE A 42 -2.86 -9.61 -15.66
N PRO A 43 -2.13 -9.97 -16.74
CA PRO A 43 -0.89 -10.70 -16.60
C PRO A 43 0.19 -9.85 -15.92
N ARG A 44 1.13 -10.51 -15.27
CA ARG A 44 2.30 -9.88 -14.61
C ARG A 44 1.93 -8.88 -13.51
N THR A 45 0.86 -9.17 -12.78
CA THR A 45 0.35 -8.42 -11.61
C THR A 45 0.58 -9.21 -10.33
N GLY A 46 0.20 -8.64 -9.18
CA GLY A 46 0.31 -9.25 -7.86
C GLY A 46 1.67 -9.05 -7.21
N ILE A 47 1.90 -9.74 -6.10
CA ILE A 47 3.16 -9.68 -5.36
C ILE A 47 4.29 -10.24 -6.23
N PRO A 48 5.42 -9.52 -6.37
CA PRO A 48 6.51 -10.00 -7.22
C PRO A 48 7.11 -11.31 -6.70
N PRO A 49 7.57 -12.21 -7.59
CA PRO A 49 8.34 -13.38 -7.21
C PRO A 49 9.66 -12.98 -6.53
N THR A 50 10.32 -13.95 -5.91
CA THR A 50 11.63 -13.74 -5.32
C THR A 50 12.70 -13.91 -6.38
N PHE A 51 13.59 -12.93 -6.49
CA PHE A 51 14.79 -12.98 -7.33
C PHE A 51 16.04 -13.06 -6.43
N GLY A 52 16.96 -13.94 -6.73
CA GLY A 52 18.26 -14.00 -6.09
C GLY A 52 19.15 -12.83 -6.50
N THR A 53 19.12 -12.49 -7.80
CA THR A 53 19.93 -11.42 -8.39
C THR A 53 19.08 -10.47 -9.27
N TYR A 54 19.60 -9.34 -9.64
CA TYR A 54 18.93 -8.45 -10.62
C TYR A 54 19.09 -8.99 -12.06
N ALA A 55 20.13 -9.69 -12.29
CA ALA A 55 20.32 -10.36 -13.56
C ALA A 55 19.17 -11.34 -13.85
N GLU A 56 18.67 -12.05 -12.83
CA GLU A 56 17.47 -12.90 -12.98
C GLU A 56 16.22 -12.09 -13.35
N TYR A 57 15.99 -10.94 -12.70
CA TYR A 57 14.90 -10.04 -13.09
C TYR A 57 15.05 -9.58 -14.53
N GLU A 58 16.25 -9.10 -14.91
CA GLU A 58 16.53 -8.65 -16.28
C GLU A 58 16.39 -9.78 -17.29
N GLN A 59 16.77 -11.00 -16.92
CA GLN A 59 16.61 -12.16 -17.80
C GLN A 59 15.13 -12.43 -18.10
N ILE A 60 14.25 -12.35 -17.09
CA ILE A 60 12.80 -12.50 -17.30
C ILE A 60 12.28 -11.40 -18.22
N VAL A 61 12.65 -10.13 -17.96
CA VAL A 61 12.28 -9.02 -18.84
C VAL A 61 12.73 -9.25 -20.28
N ARG A 62 14.02 -9.59 -20.46
CA ARG A 62 14.58 -9.87 -21.80
C ARG A 62 13.89 -11.04 -22.50
N SER A 63 13.51 -12.09 -21.76
CA SER A 63 12.79 -13.22 -22.32
C SER A 63 11.40 -12.84 -22.82
N LEU A 64 10.67 -12.03 -22.04
CA LEU A 64 9.35 -11.54 -22.42
C LEU A 64 9.42 -10.58 -23.63
N VAL A 65 10.43 -9.72 -23.67
CA VAL A 65 10.65 -8.80 -24.81
C VAL A 65 11.02 -9.58 -26.08
N ARG A 66 11.95 -10.53 -25.99
CA ARG A 66 12.33 -11.37 -27.15
C ARG A 66 11.19 -12.23 -27.69
N ALA A 67 10.30 -12.67 -26.80
CA ALA A 67 9.08 -13.40 -27.18
C ALA A 67 7.94 -12.49 -27.68
N ASN A 68 8.18 -11.18 -27.83
CA ASN A 68 7.17 -10.18 -28.21
C ASN A 68 5.93 -10.15 -27.28
N ALA A 69 6.07 -10.63 -26.03
CA ALA A 69 5.00 -10.59 -25.04
C ALA A 69 4.81 -9.19 -24.43
N ILE A 70 5.89 -8.41 -24.35
CA ILE A 70 5.90 -7.03 -23.89
C ILE A 70 6.93 -6.21 -24.68
N PRO A 71 6.72 -4.89 -24.89
CA PRO A 71 7.72 -4.03 -25.53
C PRO A 71 8.91 -3.75 -24.59
N ASP A 72 8.67 -3.60 -23.29
CA ASP A 72 9.65 -3.29 -22.25
C ASP A 72 9.13 -3.62 -20.84
N ALA A 73 9.96 -3.38 -19.82
CA ALA A 73 9.61 -3.64 -18.42
C ALA A 73 8.47 -2.77 -17.85
N SER A 74 8.02 -1.72 -18.56
CA SER A 74 6.86 -0.91 -18.14
C SER A 74 5.56 -1.73 -18.06
N LYS A 75 5.50 -2.85 -18.80
CA LYS A 75 4.37 -3.78 -18.84
C LYS A 75 4.40 -4.87 -17.76
N ILE A 76 5.32 -4.80 -16.82
CA ILE A 76 5.32 -5.61 -15.61
C ILE A 76 4.62 -4.79 -14.51
N TRP A 77 3.48 -5.26 -14.04
CA TRP A 77 2.59 -4.51 -13.15
C TRP A 77 2.48 -5.11 -11.75
N TRP A 78 3.59 -5.70 -11.25
CA TRP A 78 3.64 -6.21 -9.89
C TRP A 78 3.36 -5.11 -8.86
N ASP A 79 2.90 -5.50 -7.68
CA ASP A 79 2.58 -4.62 -6.54
C ASP A 79 3.76 -3.74 -6.12
N GLN A 80 4.98 -4.23 -6.32
CA GLN A 80 6.20 -3.44 -6.30
C GLN A 80 7.17 -3.96 -7.35
N ARG A 81 7.91 -3.05 -7.99
CA ARG A 81 8.86 -3.41 -9.06
C ARG A 81 10.02 -2.43 -9.12
N PRO A 82 11.18 -2.84 -9.67
CA PRO A 82 12.17 -1.87 -10.11
C PRO A 82 11.57 -1.00 -11.22
N HIS A 83 11.75 0.31 -11.14
CA HIS A 83 11.32 1.19 -12.23
C HIS A 83 12.17 0.93 -13.47
N HIS A 84 11.57 0.99 -14.65
CA HIS A 84 12.23 0.62 -15.92
C HIS A 84 13.25 1.65 -16.42
N LEU A 85 13.10 2.94 -16.03
CA LEU A 85 13.99 4.02 -16.42
C LEU A 85 14.86 4.54 -15.26
N TYR A 86 14.32 4.58 -14.05
CA TYR A 86 14.97 5.18 -12.90
C TYR A 86 15.49 4.12 -11.92
N PRO A 87 16.60 4.37 -11.22
CA PRO A 87 17.13 3.44 -10.21
C PRO A 87 16.31 3.46 -8.92
N THR A 88 14.99 3.37 -9.04
CA THR A 88 14.02 3.43 -7.95
C THR A 88 13.20 2.16 -7.84
N LEU A 89 12.55 1.97 -6.69
CA LEU A 89 11.57 0.94 -6.44
C LEU A 89 10.17 1.59 -6.44
N GLU A 90 9.31 1.14 -7.32
CA GLU A 90 7.93 1.61 -7.46
C GLU A 90 6.98 0.70 -6.69
N PHE A 91 6.10 1.28 -5.90
CA PHE A 91 5.01 0.61 -5.20
C PHE A 91 3.68 0.94 -5.90
N ARG A 92 2.93 -0.10 -6.28
CA ARG A 92 1.74 0.01 -7.13
C ARG A 92 0.47 -0.57 -6.51
N LEU A 93 0.58 -1.18 -5.33
CA LEU A 93 -0.52 -1.95 -4.73
C LEU A 93 -1.66 -1.09 -4.19
N CYS A 94 -1.38 0.16 -3.81
CA CYS A 94 -2.36 1.03 -3.14
C CYS A 94 -3.56 1.37 -4.04
N ASP A 95 -4.73 1.50 -3.43
CA ASP A 95 -5.84 2.23 -4.03
C ASP A 95 -5.53 3.74 -4.02
N ILE A 96 -6.34 4.53 -4.69
CA ILE A 96 -6.21 5.99 -4.69
C ILE A 96 -6.80 6.52 -3.38
N CYS A 97 -5.97 7.13 -2.53
CA CYS A 97 -6.44 7.80 -1.32
C CYS A 97 -7.31 9.00 -1.67
N THR A 98 -8.38 9.23 -0.90
CA THR A 98 -9.28 10.36 -1.12
C THR A 98 -8.69 11.67 -0.59
N ARG A 99 -8.08 11.61 0.60
CA ARG A 99 -7.42 12.76 1.24
C ARG A 99 -5.93 12.80 0.85
N VAL A 100 -5.41 14.00 0.60
CA VAL A 100 -3.99 14.20 0.28
C VAL A 100 -3.10 13.72 1.42
N ASP A 101 -3.47 13.99 2.67
CA ASP A 101 -2.71 13.57 3.86
C ASP A 101 -2.58 12.04 3.97
N GLU A 102 -3.61 11.29 3.56
CA GLU A 102 -3.53 9.82 3.48
C GLU A 102 -2.48 9.38 2.46
N ALA A 103 -2.44 10.01 1.29
CA ALA A 103 -1.46 9.69 0.25
C ALA A 103 -0.03 10.03 0.70
N VAL A 104 0.16 11.17 1.37
CA VAL A 104 1.45 11.58 1.95
C VAL A 104 1.87 10.62 3.06
N CYS A 105 0.95 10.22 3.95
CA CYS A 105 1.18 9.22 4.98
C CYS A 105 1.67 7.89 4.39
N ILE A 106 0.96 7.36 3.40
CA ILE A 106 1.34 6.09 2.73
C ILE A 106 2.72 6.21 2.09
N ALA A 107 3.02 7.32 1.42
CA ALA A 107 4.33 7.56 0.82
C ALA A 107 5.45 7.62 1.88
N ALA A 108 5.20 8.31 3.00
CA ALA A 108 6.14 8.40 4.12
C ALA A 108 6.38 7.04 4.79
N ILE A 109 5.34 6.23 5.00
CA ILE A 109 5.47 4.85 5.51
C ILE A 109 6.32 3.99 4.56
N ILE A 110 6.07 4.05 3.26
CA ILE A 110 6.86 3.31 2.27
C ILE A 110 8.32 3.74 2.32
N GLN A 111 8.59 5.04 2.37
CA GLN A 111 9.95 5.59 2.48
C GLN A 111 10.63 5.10 3.78
N ALA A 112 9.93 5.17 4.90
CA ALA A 112 10.44 4.72 6.20
C ALA A 112 10.75 3.22 6.22
N ILE A 113 9.88 2.36 5.64
CA ILE A 113 10.14 0.93 5.49
C ILE A 113 11.43 0.69 4.69
N VAL A 114 11.60 1.38 3.55
CA VAL A 114 12.81 1.22 2.71
C VAL A 114 14.05 1.70 3.47
N ALA A 115 13.98 2.83 4.17
CA ALA A 115 15.07 3.37 4.99
C ALA A 115 15.43 2.41 6.14
N LYS A 116 14.45 1.88 6.86
CA LYS A 116 14.67 0.90 7.94
C LYS A 116 15.33 -0.36 7.44
N LEU A 117 14.84 -0.93 6.36
CA LEU A 117 15.44 -2.11 5.75
C LEU A 117 16.86 -1.84 5.22
N TRP A 118 17.15 -0.63 4.77
CA TRP A 118 18.50 -0.19 4.42
C TRP A 118 19.40 -0.09 5.66
N LYS A 119 18.92 0.53 6.75
CA LYS A 119 19.63 0.63 8.03
C LYS A 119 20.01 -0.74 8.58
N LEU A 120 19.06 -1.67 8.64
CA LEU A 120 19.32 -3.05 9.05
C LEU A 120 20.45 -3.69 8.22
N ARG A 121 20.41 -3.51 6.90
CA ARG A 121 21.46 -4.06 6.02
C ARG A 121 22.81 -3.43 6.26
N ARG A 122 22.89 -2.12 6.44
CA ARG A 122 24.13 -1.39 6.76
C ARG A 122 24.76 -1.95 8.04
N ASP A 123 23.93 -2.29 9.01
CA ASP A 123 24.33 -2.80 10.31
C ASP A 123 24.50 -4.35 10.30
N ASN A 124 24.66 -4.95 9.11
CA ASN A 124 24.80 -6.39 8.87
C ASN A 124 23.64 -7.25 9.42
N MET A 125 22.46 -6.66 9.54
CA MET A 125 21.22 -7.33 9.91
C MET A 125 20.30 -7.52 8.68
N THR A 126 19.26 -8.35 8.83
CA THR A 126 18.26 -8.55 7.79
C THR A 126 16.88 -8.76 8.39
N PHE A 127 15.85 -8.32 7.68
CA PHE A 127 14.48 -8.69 8.01
C PHE A 127 14.18 -10.09 7.48
N ARG A 128 13.33 -10.83 8.20
CA ARG A 128 12.94 -12.20 7.83
C ARG A 128 12.21 -12.23 6.47
N VAL A 129 12.48 -13.24 5.68
CA VAL A 129 11.79 -13.49 4.41
C VAL A 129 10.73 -14.56 4.63
N TYR A 130 9.50 -14.23 4.32
CA TYR A 130 8.38 -15.16 4.45
C TYR A 130 7.97 -15.77 3.10
N PRO A 131 7.37 -16.95 3.09
CA PRO A 131 6.78 -17.56 1.90
C PRO A 131 5.75 -16.63 1.25
N LEU A 132 5.73 -16.64 -0.10
CA LEU A 132 4.82 -15.79 -0.86
C LEU A 132 3.35 -16.05 -0.51
N SER A 133 2.98 -17.33 -0.35
CA SER A 133 1.60 -17.75 -0.01
C SER A 133 1.07 -17.12 1.28
N LEU A 134 1.93 -16.99 2.31
CA LEU A 134 1.54 -16.34 3.57
C LEU A 134 1.36 -14.82 3.43
N ILE A 135 2.17 -14.19 2.57
CA ILE A 135 2.02 -12.76 2.29
C ILE A 135 0.76 -12.53 1.44
N GLU A 136 0.45 -13.44 0.50
CA GLU A 136 -0.78 -13.38 -0.31
C GLU A 136 -2.04 -13.58 0.54
N GLU A 137 -1.99 -14.45 1.56
CA GLU A 137 -3.07 -14.58 2.54
C GLU A 137 -3.34 -13.26 3.26
N ASN A 138 -2.29 -12.61 3.78
CA ASN A 138 -2.44 -11.29 4.40
C ASN A 138 -2.91 -10.22 3.40
N LYS A 139 -2.45 -10.27 2.16
CA LYS A 139 -2.93 -9.36 1.12
C LYS A 139 -4.43 -9.55 0.86
N TRP A 140 -4.90 -10.78 0.80
CA TRP A 140 -6.33 -11.08 0.66
C TRP A 140 -7.14 -10.52 1.84
N ARG A 141 -6.65 -10.70 3.08
CA ARG A 141 -7.27 -10.14 4.29
C ARG A 141 -7.35 -8.61 4.23
N ALA A 142 -6.27 -7.96 3.81
CA ALA A 142 -6.26 -6.51 3.61
C ALA A 142 -7.27 -6.06 2.53
N VAL A 143 -7.35 -6.77 1.40
CA VAL A 143 -8.35 -6.51 0.34
C VAL A 143 -9.77 -6.63 0.87
N ARG A 144 -10.03 -7.66 1.67
CA ARG A 144 -11.37 -7.99 2.17
C ARG A 144 -11.82 -7.06 3.29
N TYR A 145 -10.95 -6.82 4.27
CA TYR A 145 -11.31 -6.24 5.54
C TYR A 145 -10.67 -4.87 5.82
N GLY A 146 -9.62 -4.48 5.07
CA GLY A 146 -8.87 -3.26 5.34
C GLY A 146 -8.27 -3.25 6.73
N VAL A 147 -8.31 -2.10 7.38
CA VAL A 147 -7.81 -1.90 8.76
C VAL A 147 -8.75 -2.50 9.83
N SER A 148 -9.99 -2.81 9.48
CA SER A 148 -10.99 -3.36 10.41
C SER A 148 -10.84 -4.87 10.62
N GLY A 149 -10.01 -5.54 9.83
CA GLY A 149 -9.82 -6.99 9.91
C GLY A 149 -8.56 -7.38 10.66
N ASN A 150 -8.31 -8.70 10.64
CA ASN A 150 -7.10 -9.28 11.20
C ASN A 150 -6.12 -9.66 10.09
N LEU A 151 -4.83 -9.52 10.38
CA LEU A 151 -3.73 -10.07 9.59
C LEU A 151 -3.02 -11.17 10.38
N LEU A 152 -2.27 -12.00 9.70
CA LEU A 152 -1.38 -12.97 10.34
C LEU A 152 -0.08 -12.27 10.74
N ASP A 153 0.26 -12.30 12.02
CA ASP A 153 1.63 -12.05 12.49
C ASP A 153 2.47 -13.28 12.11
N LEU A 154 3.16 -13.18 10.98
CA LEU A 154 3.95 -14.30 10.44
C LEU A 154 5.18 -14.62 11.30
N GLY A 155 5.57 -13.74 12.21
CA GLY A 155 6.66 -13.95 13.14
C GLY A 155 6.25 -14.80 14.34
N LYS A 156 5.04 -14.58 14.82
CA LYS A 156 4.45 -15.27 15.98
C LYS A 156 3.49 -16.39 15.58
N GLU A 157 3.18 -16.53 14.29
CA GLU A 157 2.23 -17.51 13.74
C GLU A 157 0.83 -17.41 14.41
N THR A 158 0.39 -16.16 14.62
CA THR A 158 -0.90 -15.84 15.26
C THR A 158 -1.67 -14.83 14.43
N GLU A 159 -3.00 -14.88 14.55
CA GLU A 159 -3.88 -13.87 14.00
C GLU A 159 -3.97 -12.66 14.96
N ARG A 160 -3.81 -11.45 14.43
CA ARG A 160 -3.87 -10.21 15.20
C ARG A 160 -4.66 -9.13 14.44
N PRO A 161 -5.32 -8.20 15.15
CA PRO A 161 -5.91 -7.04 14.50
C PRO A 161 -4.90 -6.32 13.59
N ALA A 162 -5.33 -5.94 12.38
CA ALA A 162 -4.48 -5.18 11.46
C ALA A 162 -3.99 -3.88 12.10
N ARG A 163 -4.86 -3.24 12.92
CA ARG A 163 -4.51 -2.06 13.73
C ARG A 163 -3.26 -2.30 14.56
N ASP A 164 -3.23 -3.35 15.38
CA ASP A 164 -2.11 -3.64 16.29
C ASP A 164 -0.79 -3.84 15.54
N LEU A 165 -0.85 -4.53 14.39
CA LEU A 165 0.35 -4.76 13.57
C LEU A 165 0.84 -3.47 12.89
N ILE A 166 -0.06 -2.58 12.52
CA ILE A 166 0.30 -1.28 11.94
C ILE A 166 0.85 -0.34 13.03
N GLU A 167 0.25 -0.33 14.23
CA GLU A 167 0.76 0.42 15.37
C GLU A 167 2.17 -0.06 15.79
N GLU A 168 2.39 -1.39 15.83
CA GLU A 168 3.72 -1.98 16.08
C GLU A 168 4.71 -1.62 14.96
N LEU A 169 4.28 -1.61 13.70
CA LEU A 169 5.11 -1.18 12.58
C LEU A 169 5.58 0.26 12.75
N ILE A 170 4.68 1.18 13.07
CA ILE A 170 4.98 2.62 13.18
C ILE A 170 5.72 2.94 14.47
N GLY A 171 5.19 2.54 15.62
CA GLY A 171 5.67 2.96 16.92
C GLY A 171 6.93 2.21 17.41
N TRP A 172 7.26 1.09 16.77
CA TRP A 172 8.44 0.31 17.14
C TRP A 172 9.41 0.06 15.98
N PHE A 173 8.93 -0.52 14.88
CA PHE A 173 9.83 -0.94 13.80
C PHE A 173 10.41 0.24 13.02
N LEU A 174 9.62 1.27 12.74
CA LEU A 174 10.02 2.45 11.96
C LEU A 174 10.56 3.59 12.82
N ASP A 175 10.30 3.61 14.11
CA ASP A 175 10.54 4.75 15.01
C ASP A 175 11.93 5.37 14.87
N ASP A 176 12.96 4.54 14.80
CA ASP A 176 14.37 4.97 14.76
C ASP A 176 14.86 5.53 13.40
N VAL A 177 13.98 5.65 12.42
CA VAL A 177 14.28 6.27 11.11
C VAL A 177 13.40 7.47 10.79
N LEU A 178 12.33 7.71 11.55
CA LEU A 178 11.35 8.75 11.24
C LEU A 178 11.90 10.16 11.40
N ASP A 179 12.72 10.38 12.44
CA ASP A 179 13.31 11.69 12.70
C ASP A 179 14.43 12.00 11.69
N ASP A 180 15.25 11.01 11.35
CA ASP A 180 16.27 11.14 10.30
C ASP A 180 15.67 11.51 8.94
N LEU A 181 14.45 11.04 8.67
CA LEU A 181 13.69 11.32 7.44
C LEU A 181 12.87 12.61 7.51
N GLY A 182 12.70 13.19 8.72
CA GLY A 182 11.81 14.34 8.93
C GLY A 182 10.34 14.03 8.63
N SER A 183 9.91 12.77 8.75
CA SER A 183 8.60 12.31 8.29
C SER A 183 7.69 11.76 9.40
N ARG A 184 8.04 11.97 10.67
CA ARG A 184 7.29 11.44 11.81
C ARG A 184 5.82 11.85 11.78
N ALA A 185 5.52 13.13 11.65
CA ALA A 185 4.15 13.63 11.62
C ALA A 185 3.31 13.03 10.47
N GLN A 186 3.93 12.86 9.30
CA GLN A 186 3.27 12.26 8.14
C GLN A 186 2.97 10.78 8.35
N VAL A 187 3.89 10.03 8.98
CA VAL A 187 3.69 8.61 9.28
C VAL A 187 2.65 8.43 10.40
N GLU A 188 2.69 9.26 11.43
CA GLU A 188 1.72 9.20 12.55
C GLU A 188 0.28 9.53 12.12
N TYR A 189 0.08 10.17 10.97
CA TYR A 189 -1.26 10.32 10.38
C TYR A 189 -1.97 8.97 10.17
N ALA A 190 -1.23 7.87 10.10
CA ALA A 190 -1.82 6.53 10.05
C ALA A 190 -2.70 6.21 11.25
N PHE A 191 -2.41 6.74 12.45
CA PHE A 191 -3.27 6.56 13.62
C PHE A 191 -4.65 7.18 13.39
N LYS A 192 -4.71 8.32 12.72
CA LYS A 192 -5.98 8.94 12.31
C LYS A 192 -6.73 8.06 11.31
N ILE A 193 -6.04 7.45 10.34
CA ILE A 193 -6.67 6.48 9.42
C ILE A 193 -7.22 5.28 10.17
N LEU A 194 -6.48 4.79 11.18
CA LEU A 194 -6.94 3.67 12.01
C LEU A 194 -8.17 4.03 12.86
N ASP A 195 -8.30 5.26 13.31
CA ASP A 195 -9.39 5.73 14.15
C ASP A 195 -10.65 6.09 13.33
N GLU A 196 -10.48 6.79 12.21
CA GLU A 196 -11.58 7.24 11.36
C GLU A 196 -12.00 6.21 10.29
N GLY A 197 -11.21 5.18 10.09
CA GLY A 197 -11.34 4.26 8.96
C GLY A 197 -10.71 4.80 7.67
N THR A 198 -10.51 3.90 6.71
CA THR A 198 -10.01 4.22 5.38
C THR A 198 -11.07 4.91 4.52
N SER A 199 -10.70 5.40 3.34
CA SER A 199 -11.68 5.91 2.36
C SER A 199 -12.77 4.87 2.06
N ALA A 200 -12.44 3.58 1.98
CA ALA A 200 -13.44 2.52 1.78
C ALA A 200 -14.46 2.45 2.93
N ASP A 201 -14.01 2.63 4.17
CA ASP A 201 -14.89 2.62 5.35
C ASP A 201 -15.86 3.80 5.34
N ARG A 202 -15.35 4.99 5.04
CA ARG A 202 -16.14 6.22 4.95
C ARG A 202 -17.15 6.18 3.80
N GLN A 203 -16.76 5.65 2.64
CA GLN A 203 -17.67 5.44 1.51
C GLN A 203 -18.83 4.51 1.89
N LEU A 204 -18.52 3.39 2.54
CA LEU A 204 -19.52 2.42 3.00
C LEU A 204 -20.44 3.01 4.05
N ALA A 205 -19.92 3.80 5.00
CA ALA A 205 -20.72 4.50 6.00
C ALA A 205 -21.72 5.45 5.33
N THR A 206 -21.25 6.32 4.42
CA THR A 206 -22.12 7.24 3.66
C THR A 206 -23.21 6.50 2.88
N PHE A 207 -22.87 5.39 2.25
CA PHE A 207 -23.85 4.60 1.51
C PHE A 207 -24.89 3.97 2.42
N ARG A 208 -24.49 3.44 3.57
CA ARG A 208 -25.42 2.85 4.56
C ARG A 208 -26.38 3.88 5.15
N GLU A 209 -25.92 5.11 5.34
CA GLU A 209 -26.75 6.21 5.86
C GLU A 209 -27.74 6.73 4.82
N THR A 210 -27.34 6.81 3.55
CA THR A 210 -28.11 7.52 2.52
C THR A 210 -28.80 6.60 1.52
N GLY A 211 -28.31 5.38 1.35
CA GLY A 211 -28.74 4.47 0.29
C GLY A 211 -28.39 4.94 -1.13
N ALA A 212 -27.61 6.02 -1.29
CA ALA A 212 -27.43 6.73 -2.53
C ALA A 212 -25.96 6.83 -2.97
N MET A 213 -25.61 6.33 -4.17
CA MET A 213 -24.26 6.43 -4.71
C MET A 213 -23.82 7.85 -5.04
N ASP A 214 -24.75 8.73 -5.40
CA ASP A 214 -24.43 10.14 -5.64
C ASP A 214 -23.99 10.86 -4.36
N ALA A 215 -24.50 10.46 -3.19
CA ALA A 215 -24.01 10.95 -1.91
C ALA A 215 -22.57 10.49 -1.62
N VAL A 216 -22.23 9.24 -1.96
CA VAL A 216 -20.86 8.74 -1.87
C VAL A 216 -19.92 9.55 -2.78
N VAL A 217 -20.33 9.82 -4.02
CA VAL A 217 -19.52 10.60 -4.97
C VAL A 217 -19.32 12.04 -4.45
N ARG A 218 -20.37 12.70 -3.97
CA ARG A 218 -20.26 14.04 -3.37
C ARG A 218 -19.28 14.06 -2.20
N ARG A 219 -19.39 13.07 -1.29
CA ARG A 219 -18.48 12.94 -0.15
C ARG A 219 -17.02 12.79 -0.60
N LEU A 220 -16.74 11.95 -1.62
CA LEU A 220 -15.40 11.79 -2.15
C LEU A 220 -14.84 13.10 -2.73
N VAL A 221 -15.66 13.87 -3.46
CA VAL A 221 -15.25 15.19 -3.98
C VAL A 221 -14.95 16.16 -2.83
N GLU A 222 -15.80 16.22 -1.80
CA GLU A 222 -15.59 17.07 -0.63
C GLU A 222 -14.28 16.74 0.09
N GLU A 223 -14.04 15.45 0.41
CA GLU A 223 -12.82 15.00 1.07
C GLU A 223 -11.56 15.27 0.23
N THR A 224 -11.63 15.08 -1.09
CA THR A 224 -10.50 15.36 -1.98
C THR A 224 -10.15 16.86 -2.02
N MET A 225 -11.15 17.72 -1.95
CA MET A 225 -10.98 19.18 -2.01
C MET A 225 -10.63 19.81 -0.66
N GLU A 226 -10.85 19.11 0.46
CA GLU A 226 -10.59 19.63 1.80
C GLU A 226 -9.14 20.06 1.99
N GLY A 227 -8.17 19.23 1.59
CA GLY A 227 -6.75 19.54 1.67
C GLY A 227 -6.31 20.64 0.70
N VAL A 228 -7.05 20.88 -0.39
CA VAL A 228 -6.74 21.92 -1.38
C VAL A 228 -7.24 23.29 -0.93
N ARG A 229 -8.41 23.35 -0.28
CA ARG A 229 -9.01 24.61 0.19
C ARG A 229 -8.29 25.21 1.39
N ASN A 230 -7.62 24.39 2.18
CA ASN A 230 -6.88 24.79 3.38
C ASN A 230 -5.38 25.01 3.14
N GLY A 231 -4.92 25.06 1.88
CA GLY A 231 -3.54 25.35 1.54
C GLY A 231 -3.11 26.75 1.98
N PRO A 232 -1.86 26.97 2.43
CA PRO A 232 -1.39 28.28 2.85
C PRO A 232 -1.37 29.24 1.66
N GLY A 233 -2.26 30.24 1.66
CA GLY A 233 -2.07 31.44 0.83
C GLY A 233 -3.10 31.72 -0.25
N THR A 234 -4.33 32.04 0.12
CA THR A 234 -5.09 33.09 -0.55
C THR A 234 -5.55 34.11 0.50
N GLY A 235 -4.58 34.62 1.25
CA GLY A 235 -4.70 35.83 2.06
C GLY A 235 -4.34 37.01 1.17
N GLY A 236 -5.36 37.76 0.74
CA GLY A 236 -5.49 38.98 0.06
C GLY A 236 -4.28 39.88 -0.18
N GLY A 237 -4.24 40.38 -1.37
CA GLY A 237 -3.74 41.69 -1.72
C GLY A 237 -4.90 42.65 -1.84
#